data_cb03130895fd467ed6341588563d9a95
#
_entry.id   cb03130895fd467ed6341588563d9a95
#
_cell.length_a   1.000
_cell.length_b   1.000
_cell.length_c   1.000
_cell.angle_alpha   90.00
_cell.angle_beta   90.00
_cell.angle_gamma   90.00
#
_symmetry.space_group_name_H-M   'P 1'
#
loop_
_entity.id
_entity.type
_entity.pdbx_description
1 polymer ?
#
loop_
_entity_poly.entity_id
_entity_poly.type
_entity_poly.pdbx_seq_one_letter_code
_entity_poly.pdbx_strand_id
1 'polypeptide(L)'
;MAPFLALTGFMGSGKTRVGRRVADLLGWAFVDLDAEFVGVEGITIPEFFADKGEAAFRARECELLASLLEGGIGEAGTVLALGGGTLESPTAVALLRGRHAVVYLEIEPEKAWERVKRGGRPLARDRRQFEALLARRRATYEDVAGWVVPVADRGAERLAREIAEIVGNTALDMASTWGRRIVSTERPSSIVGGTKALVSLQEPPLAGRSPGSRLFLITDENVKHAWGDRVLNLLGDGACVQDLLMVAAGESSKSVVVLERGWDWLAERGARRDDTVVALGGGVVGDLAGFAAATYQRGISLWQIPTSLLAQVDSSVGGKTGINLESGKNLVGAFYQPDLVVADPATLGTLPDDEYRNGLGEVVKYGLLDSGTLFARLEEDTEAVIGRDPEVVGDLVKKCVAYKAGVVMEDERDTGRRAVLNLGHTTAHALEVTRGYGGISHGRAVALGLLVALVVSERLLGLDRSVRERVSDLLDSFGLPLAIELPDAAAFLEAAARDKKVVSGTSGFVGLRAIGEPVWGLDVPQGALEEALEVIRA
;
A
#
# COMPACT_ATOMS: atom_id res chain seq x y z
N MET A 1 -18.63 0.50 25.27
CA MET A 1 -17.75 1.65 25.57
C MET A 1 -18.04 2.74 24.56
N ALA A 2 -17.92 4.02 24.96
CA ALA A 2 -18.01 5.11 24.01
C ALA A 2 -16.89 4.98 22.95
N PRO A 3 -17.11 5.38 21.70
CA PRO A 3 -16.10 5.29 20.66
C PRO A 3 -14.87 6.16 20.99
N PHE A 4 -13.69 5.69 20.58
CA PHE A 4 -12.41 6.32 20.90
C PHE A 4 -11.54 6.42 19.65
N LEU A 5 -11.04 7.62 19.35
CA LEU A 5 -10.12 7.91 18.28
C LEU A 5 -8.80 8.43 18.81
N ALA A 6 -7.69 7.74 18.57
CA ALA A 6 -6.36 8.24 18.86
C ALA A 6 -5.71 8.84 17.59
N LEU A 7 -5.16 10.04 17.71
CA LEU A 7 -4.35 10.66 16.66
C LEU A 7 -2.88 10.55 17.00
N THR A 8 -2.12 9.84 16.17
CA THR A 8 -0.67 9.74 16.28
C THR A 8 0.04 10.49 15.17
N GLY A 9 1.33 10.69 15.31
CA GLY A 9 2.18 11.32 14.31
C GLY A 9 3.31 12.13 14.91
N PHE A 10 4.29 12.46 14.09
CA PHE A 10 5.47 13.17 14.50
C PHE A 10 5.17 14.62 14.93
N MET A 11 6.14 15.26 15.58
CA MET A 11 6.01 16.68 15.94
C MET A 11 5.85 17.53 14.67
N GLY A 12 4.95 18.51 14.72
CA GLY A 12 4.60 19.35 13.56
C GLY A 12 3.51 18.77 12.65
N SER A 13 3.03 17.53 12.86
CA SER A 13 1.93 16.94 12.05
C SER A 13 0.56 17.60 12.31
N GLY A 14 0.38 18.30 13.42
CA GLY A 14 -0.83 19.06 13.71
C GLY A 14 -1.92 18.32 14.47
N LYS A 15 -1.58 17.23 15.18
CA LYS A 15 -2.50 16.39 15.98
C LYS A 15 -3.51 17.17 16.81
N THR A 16 -3.03 18.05 17.66
CA THR A 16 -3.87 18.87 18.55
C THR A 16 -4.86 19.74 17.77
N ARG A 17 -4.38 20.38 16.69
CA ARG A 17 -5.21 21.28 15.88
C ARG A 17 -6.26 20.52 15.04
N VAL A 18 -5.86 19.41 14.47
CA VAL A 18 -6.76 18.53 13.68
C VAL A 18 -7.72 17.83 14.63
N GLY A 19 -7.24 17.30 15.75
CA GLY A 19 -8.04 16.54 16.71
C GLY A 19 -9.19 17.37 17.31
N ARG A 20 -8.95 18.63 17.68
CA ARG A 20 -10.03 19.51 18.15
C ARG A 20 -11.13 19.67 17.10
N ARG A 21 -10.76 19.87 15.83
CA ARG A 21 -11.75 20.00 14.74
C ARG A 21 -12.50 18.71 14.47
N VAL A 22 -11.82 17.56 14.56
CA VAL A 22 -12.47 16.25 14.43
C VAL A 22 -13.50 16.08 15.55
N ALA A 23 -13.12 16.39 16.79
CA ALA A 23 -14.02 16.32 17.94
C ALA A 23 -15.24 17.24 17.75
N ASP A 24 -15.02 18.48 17.30
CA ASP A 24 -16.10 19.43 17.01
C ASP A 24 -17.07 18.87 15.94
N LEU A 25 -16.55 18.26 14.84
CA LEU A 25 -17.35 17.69 13.77
C LEU A 25 -18.15 16.47 14.20
N LEU A 26 -17.60 15.64 15.09
CA LEU A 26 -18.25 14.42 15.59
C LEU A 26 -19.13 14.66 16.83
N GLY A 27 -19.05 15.83 17.45
CA GLY A 27 -19.68 16.09 18.74
C GLY A 27 -19.04 15.32 19.90
N TRP A 28 -17.74 14.98 19.79
CA TRP A 28 -16.98 14.21 20.78
C TRP A 28 -16.14 15.10 21.68
N ALA A 29 -15.70 14.55 22.83
CA ALA A 29 -14.71 15.22 23.68
C ALA A 29 -13.34 15.22 23.01
N PHE A 30 -12.52 16.25 23.30
CA PHE A 30 -11.13 16.33 22.86
C PHE A 30 -10.18 16.32 24.05
N VAL A 31 -9.15 15.47 23.99
CA VAL A 31 -8.06 15.37 24.96
C VAL A 31 -6.72 15.47 24.26
N ASP A 32 -5.80 16.24 24.81
CA ASP A 32 -4.40 16.26 24.41
C ASP A 32 -3.58 15.61 25.53
N LEU A 33 -2.92 14.48 25.25
CA LEU A 33 -2.22 13.69 26.27
C LEU A 33 -1.09 14.47 26.94
N ASP A 34 -0.38 15.31 26.19
CA ASP A 34 0.68 16.16 26.74
C ASP A 34 0.08 17.21 27.72
N ALA A 35 -1.06 17.80 27.37
CA ALA A 35 -1.75 18.76 28.22
C ALA A 35 -2.36 18.10 29.47
N GLU A 36 -2.94 16.92 29.32
CA GLU A 36 -3.50 16.14 30.43
C GLU A 36 -2.40 15.74 31.42
N PHE A 37 -1.23 15.31 30.91
CA PHE A 37 -0.07 15.01 31.73
C PHE A 37 0.32 16.22 32.62
N VAL A 38 0.44 17.39 31.99
CA VAL A 38 0.77 18.63 32.74
C VAL A 38 -0.31 18.99 33.78
N GLY A 39 -1.59 18.77 33.42
CA GLY A 39 -2.71 19.01 34.33
C GLY A 39 -2.68 18.10 35.56
N VAL A 40 -2.35 16.85 35.41
CA VAL A 40 -2.29 15.86 36.51
C VAL A 40 -1.04 16.01 37.35
N GLU A 41 0.13 16.23 36.74
CA GLU A 41 1.41 16.32 37.46
C GLU A 41 1.69 17.72 38.04
N GLY A 42 1.02 18.75 37.55
CA GLY A 42 1.18 20.14 38.02
C GLY A 42 2.50 20.80 37.62
N ILE A 43 3.33 20.13 36.81
CA ILE A 43 4.63 20.61 36.29
C ILE A 43 4.72 20.37 34.79
N THR A 44 5.55 21.11 34.08
CA THR A 44 5.75 20.95 32.65
C THR A 44 6.52 19.68 32.34
N ILE A 45 6.31 19.12 31.11
CA ILE A 45 7.04 17.94 30.67
C ILE A 45 8.57 18.12 30.74
N PRO A 46 9.17 19.24 30.30
CA PRO A 46 10.61 19.47 30.48
C PRO A 46 11.07 19.46 31.94
N GLU A 47 10.30 20.01 32.87
CA GLU A 47 10.60 19.99 34.30
C GLU A 47 10.53 18.55 34.84
N PHE A 48 9.52 17.77 34.44
CA PHE A 48 9.40 16.38 34.83
C PHE A 48 10.59 15.54 34.30
N PHE A 49 11.02 15.76 33.03
CA PHE A 49 12.21 15.10 32.48
C PHE A 49 13.49 15.44 33.27
N ALA A 50 13.64 16.69 33.68
CA ALA A 50 14.80 17.11 34.43
C ALA A 50 14.85 16.52 35.87
N ASP A 51 13.68 16.33 36.47
CA ASP A 51 13.53 15.82 37.84
C ASP A 51 13.57 14.28 37.92
N LYS A 52 12.80 13.59 37.07
CA LYS A 52 12.54 12.13 37.13
C LYS A 52 13.08 11.33 35.96
N GLY A 53 13.52 11.99 34.91
CA GLY A 53 14.07 11.35 33.69
C GLY A 53 13.01 10.81 32.72
N GLU A 54 13.48 10.40 31.53
CA GLU A 54 12.62 9.95 30.44
C GLU A 54 11.85 8.67 30.77
N ALA A 55 12.51 7.69 31.40
CA ALA A 55 11.87 6.41 31.72
C ALA A 55 10.65 6.58 32.66
N ALA A 56 10.76 7.43 33.67
CA ALA A 56 9.65 7.74 34.57
C ALA A 56 8.52 8.49 33.85
N PHE A 57 8.87 9.42 32.95
CA PHE A 57 7.88 10.10 32.11
C PHE A 57 7.10 9.08 31.25
N ARG A 58 7.80 8.17 30.56
CA ARG A 58 7.14 7.19 29.69
C ARG A 58 6.23 6.22 30.46
N ALA A 59 6.65 5.81 31.65
CA ALA A 59 5.82 4.97 32.52
C ALA A 59 4.52 5.72 32.90
N ARG A 60 4.66 6.97 33.33
CA ARG A 60 3.53 7.81 33.75
C ARG A 60 2.60 8.19 32.59
N GLU A 61 3.17 8.48 31.41
CA GLU A 61 2.42 8.72 30.16
C GLU A 61 1.56 7.50 29.80
N CYS A 62 2.10 6.26 29.94
CA CYS A 62 1.36 5.02 29.71
C CYS A 62 0.25 4.77 30.72
N GLU A 63 0.48 5.04 32.02
CA GLU A 63 -0.55 4.93 33.06
C GLU A 63 -1.72 5.87 32.77
N LEU A 64 -1.42 7.10 32.40
CA LEU A 64 -2.42 8.08 32.04
C LEU A 64 -3.20 7.67 30.79
N LEU A 65 -2.49 7.19 29.75
CA LEU A 65 -3.12 6.66 28.54
C LEU A 65 -4.07 5.50 28.88
N ALA A 66 -3.64 4.54 29.68
CA ALA A 66 -4.47 3.41 30.08
C ALA A 66 -5.75 3.87 30.82
N SER A 67 -5.61 4.79 31.77
CA SER A 67 -6.75 5.37 32.50
C SER A 67 -7.76 6.07 31.58
N LEU A 68 -7.26 6.83 30.57
CA LEU A 68 -8.10 7.52 29.60
C LEU A 68 -8.85 6.52 28.70
N LEU A 69 -8.20 5.42 28.31
CA LEU A 69 -8.79 4.38 27.49
C LEU A 69 -9.87 3.55 28.23
N GLU A 70 -9.71 3.37 29.53
CA GLU A 70 -10.67 2.63 30.38
C GLU A 70 -11.84 3.48 30.83
N GLY A 71 -11.57 4.76 31.20
CA GLY A 71 -12.53 5.64 31.84
C GLY A 71 -13.52 6.33 30.90
N GLY A 72 -13.16 6.54 29.64
CA GLY A 72 -13.93 7.34 28.67
C GLY A 72 -14.25 8.75 29.20
N ILE A 73 -13.95 9.81 28.43
CA ILE A 73 -14.17 11.20 28.88
C ILE A 73 -15.50 11.76 28.37
N GLY A 74 -15.96 11.31 27.19
CA GLY A 74 -17.19 11.76 26.56
C GLY A 74 -18.22 10.66 26.39
N GLU A 75 -19.49 10.91 26.73
CA GLU A 75 -20.58 9.96 26.52
C GLU A 75 -20.75 9.62 25.04
N ALA A 76 -20.55 10.60 24.12
CA ALA A 76 -20.65 10.42 22.68
C ALA A 76 -19.38 9.85 22.02
N GLY A 77 -18.22 10.00 22.67
CA GLY A 77 -16.92 9.56 22.18
C GLY A 77 -15.78 10.50 22.56
N THR A 78 -14.53 10.07 22.33
CA THR A 78 -13.33 10.86 22.67
C THR A 78 -12.31 10.84 21.54
N VAL A 79 -11.79 12.02 21.17
CA VAL A 79 -10.63 12.19 20.28
C VAL A 79 -9.42 12.51 21.16
N LEU A 80 -8.41 11.64 21.14
CA LEU A 80 -7.16 11.78 21.88
C LEU A 80 -6.00 12.13 20.95
N ALA A 81 -5.35 13.25 21.14
CA ALA A 81 -4.07 13.55 20.51
C ALA A 81 -2.93 13.00 21.36
N LEU A 82 -2.17 12.04 20.82
CA LEU A 82 -1.01 11.44 21.49
C LEU A 82 0.21 12.37 21.45
N GLY A 83 1.09 12.27 22.43
CA GLY A 83 2.43 12.85 22.38
C GLY A 83 3.25 12.28 21.20
N GLY A 84 4.19 13.07 20.67
CA GLY A 84 4.99 12.64 19.51
C GLY A 84 5.94 11.45 19.78
N GLY A 85 6.13 11.07 21.03
CA GLY A 85 6.96 9.92 21.44
C GLY A 85 6.20 8.84 22.21
N THR A 86 4.89 8.96 22.38
CA THR A 86 4.08 8.00 23.16
C THR A 86 4.26 6.56 22.66
N LEU A 87 4.33 6.36 21.34
CA LEU A 87 4.50 5.04 20.73
C LEU A 87 5.96 4.51 20.76
N GLU A 88 6.89 5.19 21.40
CA GLU A 88 8.20 4.60 21.74
C GLU A 88 8.09 3.61 22.91
N SER A 89 6.99 3.64 23.66
CA SER A 89 6.70 2.66 24.70
C SER A 89 5.99 1.43 24.14
N PRO A 90 6.56 0.20 24.27
CA PRO A 90 5.88 -1.03 23.89
C PRO A 90 4.52 -1.21 24.58
N THR A 91 4.39 -0.72 25.82
CA THR A 91 3.13 -0.74 26.58
C THR A 91 2.06 0.12 25.92
N ALA A 92 2.41 1.35 25.49
CA ALA A 92 1.48 2.21 24.76
C ALA A 92 1.05 1.60 23.42
N VAL A 93 1.99 0.96 22.70
CA VAL A 93 1.70 0.23 21.47
C VAL A 93 0.70 -0.90 21.74
N ALA A 94 0.91 -1.71 22.78
CA ALA A 94 0.02 -2.82 23.14
C ALA A 94 -1.38 -2.35 23.56
N LEU A 95 -1.48 -1.20 24.24
CA LEU A 95 -2.77 -0.60 24.64
C LEU A 95 -3.62 -0.17 23.43
N LEU A 96 -2.99 0.30 22.37
CA LEU A 96 -3.67 0.86 21.22
C LEU A 96 -3.91 -0.16 20.09
N ARG A 97 -3.06 -1.18 19.98
CA ARG A 97 -3.12 -2.17 18.90
C ARG A 97 -4.42 -2.98 18.94
N GLY A 98 -5.17 -2.96 17.84
CA GLY A 98 -6.37 -3.79 17.65
C GLY A 98 -7.59 -3.45 18.52
N ARG A 99 -7.56 -2.38 19.33
CA ARG A 99 -8.64 -2.02 20.24
C ARG A 99 -9.33 -0.70 19.93
N HIS A 100 -8.65 0.21 19.26
CA HIS A 100 -9.13 1.57 19.06
C HIS A 100 -8.84 2.06 17.65
N ALA A 101 -9.68 2.98 17.17
CA ALA A 101 -9.39 3.70 15.95
C ALA A 101 -8.13 4.56 16.15
N VAL A 102 -7.05 4.23 15.46
CA VAL A 102 -5.80 5.01 15.47
C VAL A 102 -5.56 5.59 14.08
N VAL A 103 -5.47 6.92 14.00
CA VAL A 103 -5.14 7.63 12.75
C VAL A 103 -3.74 8.22 12.85
N TYR A 104 -2.88 7.85 11.94
CA TYR A 104 -1.55 8.44 11.78
C TYR A 104 -1.61 9.63 10.83
N LEU A 105 -1.27 10.81 11.34
CA LEU A 105 -1.05 12.02 10.55
C LEU A 105 0.37 12.01 10.00
N GLU A 106 0.53 11.47 8.78
CA GLU A 106 1.82 11.33 8.11
C GLU A 106 2.31 12.68 7.59
N ILE A 107 3.52 13.07 7.99
CA ILE A 107 4.13 14.34 7.57
C ILE A 107 5.52 14.09 6.99
N GLU A 108 5.83 14.76 5.87
CA GLU A 108 7.15 14.74 5.26
C GLU A 108 8.20 15.38 6.18
N PRO A 109 9.44 14.83 6.25
CA PRO A 109 10.49 15.30 7.13
C PRO A 109 10.77 16.80 6.98
N GLU A 110 10.84 17.28 5.76
CA GLU A 110 11.10 18.69 5.47
C GLU A 110 10.00 19.61 5.99
N LYS A 111 8.73 19.25 5.75
CA LYS A 111 7.57 20.01 6.25
C LYS A 111 7.47 19.97 7.78
N ALA A 112 7.78 18.82 8.38
CA ALA A 112 7.84 18.70 9.83
C ALA A 112 8.90 19.63 10.42
N TRP A 113 10.10 19.63 9.82
CA TRP A 113 11.19 20.51 10.21
C TRP A 113 10.83 21.99 10.10
N GLU A 114 10.29 22.43 8.95
CA GLU A 114 9.88 23.83 8.74
C GLU A 114 8.88 24.33 9.79
N ARG A 115 7.97 23.46 10.25
CA ARG A 115 6.96 23.80 11.24
C ARG A 115 7.50 23.90 12.68
N VAL A 116 8.57 23.14 13.00
CA VAL A 116 9.07 23.06 14.38
C VAL A 116 10.34 23.86 14.65
N LYS A 117 11.16 24.17 13.62
CA LYS A 117 12.44 24.88 13.76
C LYS A 117 12.33 26.25 14.47
N ARG A 118 11.16 26.89 14.39
CA ARG A 118 10.90 28.20 15.01
C ARG A 118 10.34 28.10 16.44
N GLY A 119 9.98 26.90 16.91
CA GLY A 119 9.25 26.68 18.15
C GLY A 119 10.11 26.37 19.38
N GLY A 120 11.46 26.44 19.30
CA GLY A 120 12.36 26.25 20.45
C GLY A 120 12.36 24.84 21.06
N ARG A 121 11.84 23.82 20.34
CA ARG A 121 11.75 22.44 20.84
C ARG A 121 13.14 21.80 20.94
N PRO A 122 13.50 21.12 22.05
CA PRO A 122 14.83 20.56 22.26
C PRO A 122 15.29 19.59 21.14
N LEU A 123 14.37 18.77 20.60
CA LEU A 123 14.63 17.79 19.54
C LEU A 123 14.72 18.40 18.13
N ALA A 124 14.44 19.70 17.95
CA ALA A 124 14.52 20.42 16.67
C ALA A 124 15.78 21.30 16.57
N ARG A 125 16.89 20.90 17.20
CA ARG A 125 18.17 21.63 17.16
C ARG A 125 19.08 21.17 16.01
N ASP A 126 19.03 19.91 15.64
CA ASP A 126 19.81 19.30 14.55
C ASP A 126 18.87 18.63 13.55
N ARG A 127 18.94 19.08 12.29
CA ARG A 127 18.07 18.58 11.22
C ARG A 127 18.30 17.09 10.93
N ARG A 128 19.56 16.61 10.91
CA ARG A 128 19.87 15.20 10.62
C ARG A 128 19.33 14.28 11.71
N GLN A 129 19.52 14.67 12.98
CA GLN A 129 18.98 13.90 14.10
C GLN A 129 17.45 13.91 14.11
N PHE A 130 16.82 15.01 13.74
CA PHE A 130 15.37 15.14 13.63
C PHE A 130 14.80 14.22 12.54
N GLU A 131 15.40 14.22 11.36
CA GLU A 131 14.99 13.35 10.24
C GLU A 131 15.22 11.87 10.56
N ALA A 132 16.34 11.51 11.16
CA ALA A 132 16.62 10.15 11.64
C ALA A 132 15.61 9.68 12.70
N LEU A 133 15.20 10.58 13.62
CA LEU A 133 14.19 10.28 14.62
C LEU A 133 12.82 10.04 13.98
N LEU A 134 12.43 10.84 12.99
CA LEU A 134 11.19 10.64 12.24
C LEU A 134 11.21 9.29 11.52
N ALA A 135 12.28 8.98 10.80
CA ALA A 135 12.43 7.72 10.09
C ALA A 135 12.29 6.50 11.02
N ARG A 136 12.94 6.54 12.19
CA ARG A 136 12.85 5.48 13.20
C ARG A 136 11.42 5.30 13.74
N ARG A 137 10.68 6.40 13.99
CA ARG A 137 9.33 6.37 14.56
C ARG A 137 8.26 6.03 13.54
N ARG A 138 8.52 6.28 12.25
CA ARG A 138 7.55 6.10 11.17
C ARG A 138 7.01 4.67 11.13
N ALA A 139 7.90 3.67 11.20
CA ALA A 139 7.52 2.26 11.19
C ALA A 139 6.52 1.91 12.32
N THR A 140 6.75 2.42 13.53
CA THR A 140 5.84 2.20 14.66
C THR A 140 4.50 2.92 14.48
N TYR A 141 4.50 4.14 13.94
CA TYR A 141 3.26 4.86 13.66
C TYR A 141 2.41 4.12 12.63
N GLU A 142 3.02 3.62 11.54
CA GLU A 142 2.34 2.88 10.48
C GLU A 142 1.82 1.52 10.96
N ASP A 143 2.57 0.84 11.82
CA ASP A 143 2.18 -0.47 12.37
C ASP A 143 0.96 -0.37 13.30
N VAL A 144 0.93 0.63 14.18
CA VAL A 144 -0.16 0.83 15.15
C VAL A 144 -1.40 1.45 14.50
N ALA A 145 -1.22 2.27 13.47
CA ALA A 145 -2.34 2.98 12.85
C ALA A 145 -3.27 2.05 12.07
N GLY A 146 -4.56 2.17 12.33
CA GLY A 146 -5.60 1.64 11.45
C GLY A 146 -5.71 2.47 10.16
N TRP A 147 -5.51 3.80 10.25
CA TRP A 147 -5.59 4.68 9.09
C TRP A 147 -4.38 5.61 9.00
N VAL A 148 -3.85 5.78 7.79
CA VAL A 148 -2.75 6.70 7.48
C VAL A 148 -3.28 7.82 6.59
N VAL A 149 -3.17 9.06 7.09
CA VAL A 149 -3.65 10.27 6.41
C VAL A 149 -2.47 11.23 6.22
N PRO A 150 -1.96 11.38 4.99
CA PRO A 150 -0.87 12.30 4.70
C PRO A 150 -1.30 13.74 4.97
N VAL A 151 -0.48 14.49 5.71
CA VAL A 151 -0.76 15.90 6.01
C VAL A 151 -0.57 16.78 4.77
N ALA A 152 0.47 16.52 3.97
CA ALA A 152 0.81 17.28 2.76
C ALA A 152 0.61 18.80 2.94
N ASP A 153 0.14 19.52 1.91
CA ASP A 153 -0.18 20.96 1.97
C ASP A 153 -1.67 21.22 2.27
N ARG A 154 -2.28 20.32 3.03
CA ARG A 154 -3.70 20.35 3.36
C ARG A 154 -3.95 21.07 4.68
N GLY A 155 -4.96 21.92 4.71
CA GLY A 155 -5.38 22.62 5.93
C GLY A 155 -6.01 21.68 6.96
N ALA A 156 -5.91 22.03 8.23
CA ALA A 156 -6.46 21.24 9.32
C ALA A 156 -7.98 20.98 9.21
N GLU A 157 -8.72 21.89 8.60
CA GLU A 157 -10.15 21.76 8.33
C GLU A 157 -10.47 20.61 7.37
N ARG A 158 -9.71 20.51 6.28
CA ARG A 158 -9.87 19.43 5.30
C ARG A 158 -9.51 18.07 5.89
N LEU A 159 -8.36 18.02 6.60
CA LEU A 159 -7.93 16.80 7.30
C LEU A 159 -8.97 16.34 8.33
N ALA A 160 -9.55 17.28 9.08
CA ALA A 160 -10.55 16.95 10.08
C ALA A 160 -11.83 16.37 9.46
N ARG A 161 -12.30 16.92 8.32
CA ARG A 161 -13.47 16.36 7.62
C ARG A 161 -13.20 14.95 7.10
N GLU A 162 -12.05 14.70 6.49
CA GLU A 162 -11.67 13.36 6.03
C GLU A 162 -11.63 12.35 7.19
N ILE A 163 -11.03 12.73 8.31
CA ILE A 163 -10.96 11.84 9.48
C ILE A 163 -12.35 11.63 10.10
N ALA A 164 -13.16 12.67 10.19
CA ALA A 164 -14.52 12.54 10.71
C ALA A 164 -15.39 11.65 9.79
N GLU A 165 -15.22 11.72 8.48
CA GLU A 165 -15.87 10.83 7.51
C GLU A 165 -15.44 9.37 7.71
N ILE A 166 -14.13 9.09 7.87
CA ILE A 166 -13.61 7.75 8.13
C ILE A 166 -14.21 7.18 9.43
N VAL A 167 -14.13 7.94 10.51
CA VAL A 167 -14.53 7.48 11.85
C VAL A 167 -16.06 7.39 12.00
N GLY A 168 -16.78 8.28 11.33
CA GLY A 168 -18.25 8.27 11.30
C GLY A 168 -18.85 7.20 10.41
N ASN A 169 -18.05 6.50 9.62
CA ASN A 169 -18.51 5.43 8.73
C ASN A 169 -18.86 4.16 9.51
N THR A 170 -20.15 3.88 9.63
CA THR A 170 -20.66 2.73 10.41
C THR A 170 -20.43 1.37 9.73
N ALA A 171 -20.16 1.37 8.42
CA ALA A 171 -19.83 0.16 7.66
C ALA A 171 -18.37 -0.30 7.87
N LEU A 172 -17.50 0.56 8.42
CA LEU A 172 -16.12 0.22 8.71
C LEU A 172 -15.97 -0.41 10.09
N ASP A 173 -15.56 -1.66 10.13
CA ASP A 173 -15.04 -2.28 11.36
C ASP A 173 -13.58 -1.84 11.56
N MET A 174 -13.37 -0.75 12.27
CA MET A 174 -12.04 -0.15 12.51
C MET A 174 -11.05 -1.08 13.23
N ALA A 175 -11.52 -2.20 13.80
CA ALA A 175 -10.66 -3.19 14.44
C ALA A 175 -10.10 -4.22 13.43
N SER A 176 -10.83 -4.51 12.38
CA SER A 176 -10.47 -5.51 11.36
C SER A 176 -10.09 -4.92 10.01
N THR A 177 -10.27 -3.61 9.83
CA THR A 177 -9.93 -2.90 8.60
C THR A 177 -8.84 -1.86 8.83
N TRP A 178 -8.07 -1.62 7.79
CA TRP A 178 -7.10 -0.52 7.74
C TRP A 178 -7.34 0.33 6.48
N GLY A 179 -6.83 1.56 6.49
CA GLY A 179 -6.94 2.42 5.34
C GLY A 179 -5.74 3.32 5.16
N ARG A 180 -5.48 3.70 3.92
CA ARG A 180 -4.45 4.65 3.53
C ARG A 180 -4.95 5.60 2.48
N ARG A 181 -4.69 6.89 2.69
CA ARG A 181 -4.93 7.93 1.69
C ARG A 181 -3.66 8.17 0.88
N ILE A 182 -3.72 7.99 -0.43
CA ILE A 182 -2.70 8.47 -1.37
C ILE A 182 -3.14 9.84 -1.86
N VAL A 183 -2.27 10.81 -1.75
CA VAL A 183 -2.51 12.18 -2.25
C VAL A 183 -1.50 12.42 -3.34
N SER A 184 -1.91 12.19 -4.58
CA SER A 184 -1.16 12.55 -5.76
C SER A 184 -1.46 13.99 -6.17
N THR A 185 -0.65 14.55 -7.06
CA THR A 185 -0.87 15.89 -7.61
C THR A 185 -2.12 15.97 -8.49
N GLU A 186 -2.53 14.86 -9.11
CA GLU A 186 -3.62 14.83 -10.07
C GLU A 186 -4.91 14.30 -9.46
N ARG A 187 -4.86 13.16 -8.75
CA ARG A 187 -6.05 12.49 -8.27
C ARG A 187 -5.78 11.73 -6.96
N PRO A 188 -6.45 12.07 -5.87
CA PRO A 188 -6.29 11.35 -4.62
C PRO A 188 -6.96 9.97 -4.70
N SER A 189 -6.35 8.97 -4.04
CA SER A 189 -6.87 7.61 -3.95
C SER A 189 -7.04 7.20 -2.49
N SER A 190 -8.11 6.46 -2.19
CA SER A 190 -8.31 5.83 -0.88
C SER A 190 -8.15 4.32 -1.02
N ILE A 191 -7.39 3.71 -0.12
CA ILE A 191 -7.25 2.27 -0.04
C ILE A 191 -7.83 1.82 1.29
N VAL A 192 -8.73 0.86 1.24
CA VAL A 192 -9.30 0.17 2.41
C VAL A 192 -8.93 -1.30 2.28
N GLY A 193 -8.36 -1.87 3.33
CA GLY A 193 -7.99 -3.28 3.32
C GLY A 193 -8.21 -3.95 4.67
N GLY A 194 -7.98 -5.25 4.71
CA GLY A 194 -8.15 -6.09 5.90
C GLY A 194 -9.36 -7.01 5.83
N THR A 195 -9.51 -7.84 6.86
CA THR A 195 -10.63 -8.77 6.93
C THR A 195 -11.95 -8.01 6.97
N LYS A 196 -12.92 -8.43 6.14
CA LYS A 196 -14.22 -7.74 5.94
C LYS A 196 -14.14 -6.36 5.27
N ALA A 197 -13.05 -5.98 4.62
CA ALA A 197 -12.95 -4.70 3.93
C ALA A 197 -14.05 -4.51 2.87
N LEU A 198 -14.53 -5.59 2.24
CA LEU A 198 -15.64 -5.53 1.28
C LEU A 198 -16.93 -4.91 1.87
N VAL A 199 -17.17 -4.99 3.18
CA VAL A 199 -18.35 -4.39 3.81
C VAL A 199 -18.34 -2.85 3.65
N SER A 200 -17.17 -2.23 3.53
CA SER A 200 -17.04 -0.79 3.26
C SER A 200 -17.67 -0.32 1.95
N LEU A 201 -17.99 -1.26 1.04
CA LEU A 201 -18.70 -0.93 -0.21
C LEU A 201 -20.14 -0.44 0.02
N GLN A 202 -20.75 -0.72 1.18
CA GLN A 202 -22.06 -0.22 1.55
C GLN A 202 -22.03 1.30 1.76
N GLU A 203 -20.97 1.80 2.39
CA GLU A 203 -20.70 3.21 2.62
C GLU A 203 -19.23 3.51 2.27
N PRO A 204 -18.87 3.67 0.98
CA PRO A 204 -17.46 3.79 0.58
C PRO A 204 -16.81 5.05 1.14
N PRO A 205 -15.78 4.92 2.00
CA PRO A 205 -15.15 6.08 2.63
C PRO A 205 -14.31 6.86 1.61
N LEU A 206 -14.43 8.19 1.64
CA LEU A 206 -13.62 9.11 0.83
C LEU A 206 -13.66 8.85 -0.69
N ALA A 207 -14.65 8.10 -1.18
CA ALA A 207 -14.75 7.75 -2.59
C ALA A 207 -15.25 8.90 -3.47
N GLY A 208 -15.66 10.00 -2.87
CA GLY A 208 -16.10 11.20 -3.61
C GLY A 208 -17.31 10.97 -4.51
N ARG A 209 -18.16 9.98 -4.20
CA ARG A 209 -19.31 9.62 -5.01
C ARG A 209 -20.34 10.74 -5.03
N SER A 210 -20.74 11.17 -6.23
CA SER A 210 -21.81 12.15 -6.40
C SER A 210 -23.18 11.51 -6.10
N PRO A 211 -24.11 12.22 -5.47
CA PRO A 211 -25.47 11.72 -5.29
C PRO A 211 -26.11 11.32 -6.63
N GLY A 212 -26.63 10.10 -6.71
CA GLY A 212 -27.27 9.57 -7.93
C GLY A 212 -26.31 9.09 -9.02
N SER A 213 -24.98 9.02 -8.75
CA SER A 213 -24.04 8.38 -9.65
C SER A 213 -24.28 6.87 -9.72
N ARG A 214 -24.12 6.33 -10.93
CA ARG A 214 -24.34 4.90 -11.22
C ARG A 214 -23.03 4.15 -11.22
N LEU A 215 -23.10 2.85 -10.95
CA LEU A 215 -21.95 1.95 -10.96
C LEU A 215 -22.02 1.01 -12.16
N PHE A 216 -20.89 0.83 -12.85
CA PHE A 216 -20.72 -0.05 -13.99
C PHE A 216 -19.63 -1.07 -13.66
N LEU A 217 -20.02 -2.33 -13.45
CA LEU A 217 -19.11 -3.38 -12.98
C LEU A 217 -18.46 -4.09 -14.16
N ILE A 218 -17.13 -4.17 -14.16
CA ILE A 218 -16.32 -4.99 -15.09
C ILE A 218 -15.65 -6.10 -14.30
N THR A 219 -15.83 -7.35 -14.75
CA THR A 219 -15.29 -8.54 -14.07
C THR A 219 -15.01 -9.66 -15.09
N ASP A 220 -14.27 -10.69 -14.68
CA ASP A 220 -14.12 -11.92 -15.45
C ASP A 220 -15.07 -13.03 -14.98
N GLU A 221 -15.17 -14.09 -15.78
CA GLU A 221 -16.06 -15.23 -15.55
C GLU A 221 -15.82 -15.91 -14.20
N ASN A 222 -14.56 -16.13 -13.84
CA ASN A 222 -14.19 -16.84 -12.61
C ASN A 222 -14.56 -16.02 -11.36
N VAL A 223 -14.23 -14.74 -11.40
CA VAL A 223 -14.48 -13.81 -10.30
C VAL A 223 -15.97 -13.52 -10.18
N LYS A 224 -16.70 -13.39 -11.30
CA LYS A 224 -18.18 -13.24 -11.27
C LYS A 224 -18.83 -14.40 -10.54
N HIS A 225 -18.39 -15.62 -10.82
CA HIS A 225 -18.93 -16.82 -10.18
C HIS A 225 -18.64 -16.85 -8.67
N ALA A 226 -17.42 -16.49 -8.26
CA ALA A 226 -16.98 -16.57 -6.88
C ALA A 226 -17.50 -15.39 -5.99
N TRP A 227 -17.48 -14.18 -6.52
CA TRP A 227 -17.65 -12.95 -5.73
C TRP A 227 -18.68 -11.98 -6.26
N GLY A 228 -19.12 -12.12 -7.53
CA GLY A 228 -19.97 -11.15 -8.19
C GLY A 228 -21.24 -10.83 -7.42
N ASP A 229 -22.02 -11.85 -7.02
CA ASP A 229 -23.30 -11.65 -6.35
C ASP A 229 -23.12 -11.04 -4.94
N ARG A 230 -22.06 -11.42 -4.22
CA ARG A 230 -21.75 -10.82 -2.92
C ARG A 230 -21.39 -9.34 -3.05
N VAL A 231 -20.56 -8.99 -4.03
CA VAL A 231 -20.18 -7.58 -4.25
C VAL A 231 -21.37 -6.75 -4.72
N LEU A 232 -22.20 -7.28 -5.62
CA LEU A 232 -23.43 -6.60 -6.08
C LEU A 232 -24.36 -6.31 -4.90
N ASN A 233 -24.56 -7.27 -4.00
CA ASN A 233 -25.39 -7.08 -2.80
C ASN A 233 -24.81 -6.00 -1.85
N LEU A 234 -23.48 -5.94 -1.70
CA LEU A 234 -22.82 -4.92 -0.87
C LEU A 234 -22.90 -3.52 -1.48
N LEU A 235 -22.86 -3.43 -2.81
CA LEU A 235 -23.01 -2.13 -3.51
C LEU A 235 -24.44 -1.57 -3.45
N GLY A 236 -25.40 -2.37 -2.97
CA GLY A 236 -26.78 -1.97 -2.72
C GLY A 236 -27.78 -2.38 -3.81
N ASP A 237 -29.04 -2.47 -3.42
CA ASP A 237 -30.14 -2.93 -4.29
C ASP A 237 -30.24 -2.09 -5.57
N GLY A 238 -29.95 -2.69 -6.70
CA GLY A 238 -30.37 -2.38 -8.09
C GLY A 238 -30.39 -0.93 -8.60
N ALA A 239 -30.57 0.05 -7.74
CA ALA A 239 -30.65 1.46 -8.13
C ALA A 239 -29.29 2.08 -8.47
N CYS A 240 -28.18 1.50 -8.00
CA CYS A 240 -26.83 2.03 -8.20
C CYS A 240 -26.01 1.26 -9.22
N VAL A 241 -26.08 -0.09 -9.24
CA VAL A 241 -25.40 -0.91 -10.25
C VAL A 241 -26.28 -1.04 -11.48
N GLN A 242 -25.89 -0.39 -12.57
CA GLN A 242 -26.70 -0.36 -13.78
C GLN A 242 -26.52 -1.61 -14.63
N ASP A 243 -25.29 -2.15 -14.68
CA ASP A 243 -25.00 -3.32 -15.51
C ASP A 243 -23.60 -3.91 -15.19
N LEU A 244 -23.36 -5.09 -15.73
CA LEU A 244 -22.13 -5.85 -15.59
C LEU A 244 -21.58 -6.22 -16.97
N LEU A 245 -20.32 -5.86 -17.22
CA LEU A 245 -19.56 -6.33 -18.38
C LEU A 245 -18.65 -7.50 -17.94
N MET A 246 -18.90 -8.67 -18.50
CA MET A 246 -18.05 -9.86 -18.30
C MET A 246 -17.04 -9.97 -19.43
N VAL A 247 -15.75 -10.14 -19.05
CA VAL A 247 -14.65 -10.41 -19.97
C VAL A 247 -14.12 -11.83 -19.76
N ALA A 248 -13.42 -12.37 -20.75
CA ALA A 248 -12.75 -13.65 -20.59
C ALA A 248 -11.63 -13.56 -19.53
N ALA A 249 -11.43 -14.63 -18.76
CA ALA A 249 -10.32 -14.70 -17.83
C ALA A 249 -8.97 -14.77 -18.57
N GLY A 250 -7.94 -14.14 -18.01
CA GLY A 250 -6.57 -14.20 -18.51
C GLY A 250 -6.11 -13.00 -19.34
N GLU A 251 -4.81 -12.97 -19.62
CA GLU A 251 -4.08 -11.82 -20.19
C GLU A 251 -4.56 -11.40 -21.59
N SER A 252 -5.18 -12.32 -22.35
CA SER A 252 -5.74 -12.03 -23.68
C SER A 252 -6.86 -10.99 -23.67
N SER A 253 -7.51 -10.77 -22.53
CA SER A 253 -8.53 -9.74 -22.36
C SER A 253 -7.95 -8.32 -22.30
N LYS A 254 -6.65 -8.16 -22.06
CA LYS A 254 -5.97 -6.84 -22.10
C LYS A 254 -5.67 -6.45 -23.56
N SER A 255 -6.69 -6.21 -24.36
CA SER A 255 -6.58 -5.92 -25.79
C SER A 255 -7.43 -4.75 -26.22
N VAL A 256 -7.10 -4.14 -27.36
CA VAL A 256 -7.85 -3.04 -27.96
C VAL A 256 -9.29 -3.44 -28.21
N VAL A 257 -9.53 -4.66 -28.71
CA VAL A 257 -10.88 -5.18 -29.04
C VAL A 257 -11.77 -5.25 -27.80
N VAL A 258 -11.23 -5.75 -26.69
CA VAL A 258 -12.00 -5.83 -25.43
C VAL A 258 -12.20 -4.45 -24.83
N LEU A 259 -11.22 -3.55 -24.95
CA LEU A 259 -11.34 -2.15 -24.51
C LEU A 259 -12.40 -1.40 -25.30
N GLU A 260 -12.44 -1.52 -26.64
CA GLU A 260 -13.46 -0.93 -27.50
C GLU A 260 -14.87 -1.41 -27.10
N ARG A 261 -15.04 -2.72 -26.91
CA ARG A 261 -16.28 -3.29 -26.39
C ARG A 261 -16.67 -2.70 -25.03
N GLY A 262 -15.69 -2.39 -24.16
CA GLY A 262 -15.94 -1.70 -22.87
C GLY A 262 -16.47 -0.29 -23.06
N TRP A 263 -15.90 0.49 -23.99
CA TRP A 263 -16.39 1.84 -24.28
C TRP A 263 -17.78 1.84 -24.90
N ASP A 264 -18.05 0.95 -25.86
CA ASP A 264 -19.36 0.81 -26.50
C ASP A 264 -20.42 0.43 -25.46
N TRP A 265 -20.09 -0.54 -24.58
CA TRP A 265 -20.97 -0.95 -23.48
C TRP A 265 -21.32 0.20 -22.54
N LEU A 266 -20.35 1.05 -22.17
CA LEU A 266 -20.61 2.25 -21.35
C LEU A 266 -21.47 3.28 -22.09
N ALA A 267 -21.20 3.50 -23.41
CA ALA A 267 -21.91 4.46 -24.23
C ALA A 267 -23.37 4.04 -24.47
N GLU A 268 -23.64 2.79 -24.81
CA GLU A 268 -24.99 2.23 -25.02
C GLU A 268 -25.88 2.38 -23.76
N ARG A 269 -25.26 2.33 -22.58
CA ARG A 269 -25.95 2.52 -21.29
C ARG A 269 -26.01 3.97 -20.85
N GLY A 270 -25.51 4.87 -21.67
CA GLY A 270 -25.51 6.31 -21.40
C GLY A 270 -24.71 6.66 -20.15
N ALA A 271 -23.57 5.99 -19.90
CA ALA A 271 -22.70 6.30 -18.78
C ALA A 271 -22.22 7.76 -18.84
N ARG A 272 -22.27 8.45 -17.70
CA ARG A 272 -21.99 9.88 -17.57
C ARG A 272 -20.65 10.09 -16.86
N ARG A 273 -20.15 11.31 -16.88
CA ARG A 273 -18.86 11.67 -16.26
C ARG A 273 -18.85 11.49 -14.73
N ASP A 274 -20.00 11.60 -14.09
CA ASP A 274 -20.19 11.43 -12.65
C ASP A 274 -20.44 9.97 -12.22
N ASP A 275 -20.56 9.04 -13.19
CA ASP A 275 -20.70 7.62 -12.93
C ASP A 275 -19.33 6.96 -12.64
N THR A 276 -19.34 5.73 -12.12
CA THR A 276 -18.16 5.02 -11.66
C THR A 276 -18.02 3.67 -12.35
N VAL A 277 -16.84 3.37 -12.87
CA VAL A 277 -16.43 2.01 -13.25
C VAL A 277 -15.90 1.29 -12.02
N VAL A 278 -16.41 0.09 -11.76
CA VAL A 278 -15.95 -0.80 -10.68
C VAL A 278 -15.24 -1.99 -11.31
N ALA A 279 -13.94 -2.12 -11.09
CA ALA A 279 -13.14 -3.25 -11.51
C ALA A 279 -13.13 -4.31 -10.40
N LEU A 280 -13.81 -5.44 -10.61
CA LEU A 280 -13.82 -6.58 -9.70
C LEU A 280 -13.01 -7.71 -10.32
N GLY A 281 -11.76 -7.94 -9.87
CA GLY A 281 -10.92 -8.97 -10.48
C GLY A 281 -9.44 -8.87 -10.13
N GLY A 282 -8.63 -9.66 -10.80
CA GLY A 282 -7.17 -9.58 -10.75
C GLY A 282 -6.60 -8.39 -11.53
N GLY A 283 -5.27 -8.34 -11.69
CA GLY A 283 -4.57 -7.26 -12.38
C GLY A 283 -5.05 -7.01 -13.81
N VAL A 284 -5.42 -8.07 -14.53
CA VAL A 284 -5.96 -7.97 -15.91
C VAL A 284 -7.22 -7.12 -15.96
N VAL A 285 -8.17 -7.41 -15.09
CA VAL A 285 -9.44 -6.67 -15.01
C VAL A 285 -9.19 -5.24 -14.50
N GLY A 286 -8.31 -5.08 -13.51
CA GLY A 286 -7.94 -3.77 -12.97
C GLY A 286 -7.33 -2.85 -14.02
N ASP A 287 -6.38 -3.36 -14.82
CA ASP A 287 -5.70 -2.60 -15.86
C ASP A 287 -6.66 -2.22 -17.01
N LEU A 288 -7.43 -3.18 -17.49
CA LEU A 288 -8.40 -2.98 -18.57
C LEU A 288 -9.49 -1.97 -18.18
N ALA A 289 -10.16 -2.21 -17.05
CA ALA A 289 -11.22 -1.34 -16.54
C ALA A 289 -10.69 0.05 -16.15
N GLY A 290 -9.48 0.09 -15.60
CA GLY A 290 -8.79 1.34 -15.28
C GLY A 290 -8.51 2.17 -16.52
N PHE A 291 -8.04 1.55 -17.60
CA PHE A 291 -7.79 2.26 -18.86
C PHE A 291 -9.10 2.64 -19.55
N ALA A 292 -10.14 1.81 -19.49
CA ALA A 292 -11.47 2.18 -19.95
C ALA A 292 -11.99 3.41 -19.22
N ALA A 293 -11.91 3.46 -17.88
CA ALA A 293 -12.31 4.59 -17.07
C ALA A 293 -11.49 5.85 -17.35
N ALA A 294 -10.16 5.71 -17.55
CA ALA A 294 -9.28 6.82 -17.86
C ALA A 294 -9.59 7.52 -19.18
N THR A 295 -10.07 6.76 -20.17
CA THR A 295 -10.27 7.24 -21.54
C THR A 295 -11.71 7.56 -21.88
N TYR A 296 -12.68 6.85 -21.30
CA TYR A 296 -14.08 7.11 -21.50
C TYR A 296 -14.45 8.52 -20.97
N GLN A 297 -15.09 9.34 -21.79
CA GLN A 297 -15.45 10.74 -21.46
C GLN A 297 -14.27 11.59 -20.96
N ARG A 298 -13.02 11.25 -21.27
CA ARG A 298 -11.76 11.85 -20.77
C ARG A 298 -11.54 11.67 -19.28
N GLY A 299 -12.10 10.62 -18.71
CA GLY A 299 -11.93 10.20 -17.33
C GLY A 299 -13.23 10.22 -16.52
N ILE A 300 -13.61 9.04 -16.00
CA ILE A 300 -14.72 8.85 -15.06
C ILE A 300 -14.19 8.18 -13.79
N SER A 301 -15.01 8.16 -12.74
CA SER A 301 -14.60 7.53 -11.46
C SER A 301 -14.25 6.05 -11.64
N LEU A 302 -13.21 5.59 -10.91
CA LEU A 302 -12.73 4.22 -10.92
C LEU A 302 -12.63 3.69 -9.48
N TRP A 303 -13.25 2.53 -9.22
CA TRP A 303 -13.01 1.75 -8.03
C TRP A 303 -12.38 0.41 -8.41
N GLN A 304 -11.46 -0.07 -7.59
CA GLN A 304 -10.84 -1.38 -7.77
C GLN A 304 -11.12 -2.29 -6.56
N ILE A 305 -11.57 -3.51 -6.85
CA ILE A 305 -11.79 -4.58 -5.89
C ILE A 305 -10.89 -5.75 -6.32
N PRO A 306 -9.59 -5.72 -5.91
CA PRO A 306 -8.62 -6.71 -6.32
C PRO A 306 -8.90 -8.06 -5.65
N THR A 307 -8.98 -9.13 -6.46
CA THR A 307 -9.29 -10.50 -6.00
C THR A 307 -8.13 -11.48 -6.15
N SER A 308 -6.97 -11.04 -6.64
CA SER A 308 -5.73 -11.81 -6.61
C SER A 308 -4.72 -11.16 -5.68
N LEU A 309 -3.80 -11.95 -5.10
CA LEU A 309 -2.76 -11.43 -4.21
C LEU A 309 -1.90 -10.38 -4.92
N LEU A 310 -1.46 -10.68 -6.16
CA LEU A 310 -0.70 -9.75 -6.99
C LEU A 310 -1.42 -8.40 -7.15
N ALA A 311 -2.74 -8.43 -7.34
CA ALA A 311 -3.50 -7.20 -7.48
C ALA A 311 -3.65 -6.45 -6.15
N GLN A 312 -3.82 -7.15 -5.04
CA GLN A 312 -3.94 -6.52 -3.72
C GLN A 312 -2.64 -5.84 -3.27
N VAL A 313 -1.48 -6.46 -3.54
CA VAL A 313 -0.18 -5.92 -3.09
C VAL A 313 0.46 -4.97 -4.10
N ASP A 314 0.09 -5.07 -5.39
CA ASP A 314 0.80 -4.36 -6.46
C ASP A 314 -0.13 -3.64 -7.44
N SER A 315 -0.75 -4.31 -8.41
CA SER A 315 -1.32 -3.65 -9.59
C SER A 315 -2.46 -2.68 -9.32
N SER A 316 -3.25 -2.84 -8.25
CA SER A 316 -4.34 -1.92 -7.89
C SER A 316 -3.84 -0.58 -7.29
N VAL A 317 -2.55 -0.47 -6.96
CA VAL A 317 -1.95 0.70 -6.32
C VAL A 317 -0.99 1.42 -7.27
N GLY A 318 -1.12 2.73 -7.40
CA GLY A 318 -0.18 3.55 -8.17
C GLY A 318 -0.60 3.89 -9.58
N GLY A 319 -1.85 3.54 -9.97
CA GLY A 319 -2.55 4.11 -11.12
C GLY A 319 -2.02 3.71 -12.50
N LYS A 320 -1.10 2.76 -12.63
CA LYS A 320 -0.71 2.23 -13.94
C LYS A 320 -1.86 1.38 -14.47
N THR A 321 -2.47 1.79 -15.58
CA THR A 321 -3.55 1.07 -16.27
C THR A 321 -3.19 0.92 -17.73
N GLY A 322 -3.63 -0.14 -18.40
CA GLY A 322 -3.26 -0.32 -19.80
C GLY A 322 -3.66 -1.66 -20.39
N ILE A 323 -3.31 -1.77 -21.65
CA ILE A 323 -3.56 -2.96 -22.48
C ILE A 323 -2.30 -3.38 -23.22
N ASN A 324 -2.34 -4.58 -23.78
CA ASN A 324 -1.28 -5.16 -24.55
C ASN A 324 -1.47 -4.86 -26.06
N LEU A 325 -0.36 -4.80 -26.77
CA LEU A 325 -0.29 -4.84 -28.22
C LEU A 325 0.40 -6.14 -28.66
N GLU A 326 0.32 -6.46 -29.94
CA GLU A 326 1.10 -7.58 -30.50
C GLU A 326 2.62 -7.37 -30.31
N SER A 327 3.06 -6.10 -30.28
CA SER A 327 4.46 -5.73 -30.10
C SER A 327 4.96 -5.81 -28.66
N GLY A 328 4.06 -5.93 -27.66
CA GLY A 328 4.47 -6.02 -26.25
C GLY A 328 3.35 -5.77 -25.25
N LYS A 329 3.62 -6.19 -24.00
CA LYS A 329 2.70 -5.99 -22.87
C LYS A 329 2.74 -4.53 -22.38
N ASN A 330 1.58 -4.01 -21.93
CA ASN A 330 1.41 -2.75 -21.23
C ASN A 330 1.96 -1.50 -21.96
N LEU A 331 2.09 -1.55 -23.28
CA LEU A 331 2.65 -0.44 -24.08
C LEU A 331 1.68 0.72 -24.26
N VAL A 332 0.38 0.48 -24.11
CA VAL A 332 -0.66 1.50 -24.24
C VAL A 332 -1.45 1.58 -22.94
N GLY A 333 -1.48 2.77 -22.33
CA GLY A 333 -2.14 2.93 -21.05
C GLY A 333 -2.14 4.38 -20.56
N ALA A 334 -2.55 4.55 -19.31
CA ALA A 334 -2.59 5.84 -18.63
C ALA A 334 -2.16 5.69 -17.16
N PHE A 335 -1.60 6.76 -16.60
CA PHE A 335 -1.53 6.92 -15.15
C PHE A 335 -2.89 7.43 -14.66
N TYR A 336 -3.69 6.57 -14.08
CA TYR A 336 -5.05 6.89 -13.64
C TYR A 336 -5.34 6.28 -12.26
N GLN A 337 -5.24 7.09 -11.22
CA GLN A 337 -5.46 6.63 -9.85
C GLN A 337 -6.92 6.25 -9.65
N PRO A 338 -7.23 5.09 -9.05
CA PRO A 338 -8.58 4.78 -8.60
C PRO A 338 -8.98 5.72 -7.46
N ASP A 339 -10.24 6.12 -7.40
CA ASP A 339 -10.75 6.88 -6.26
C ASP A 339 -10.81 6.02 -5.00
N LEU A 340 -11.07 4.70 -5.18
CA LEU A 340 -11.16 3.72 -4.11
C LEU A 340 -10.54 2.39 -4.54
N VAL A 341 -9.76 1.79 -3.64
CA VAL A 341 -9.34 0.38 -3.71
C VAL A 341 -9.86 -0.33 -2.47
N VAL A 342 -10.50 -1.49 -2.63
CA VAL A 342 -10.97 -2.33 -1.51
C VAL A 342 -10.30 -3.70 -1.59
N ALA A 343 -9.29 -3.92 -0.75
CA ALA A 343 -8.47 -5.13 -0.71
C ALA A 343 -8.86 -6.03 0.48
N ASP A 344 -9.71 -7.03 0.24
CA ASP A 344 -10.15 -7.98 1.26
C ASP A 344 -9.45 -9.32 1.07
N PRO A 345 -8.60 -9.76 2.03
CA PRO A 345 -7.91 -11.06 1.96
C PRO A 345 -8.86 -12.26 1.82
N ALA A 346 -10.13 -12.13 2.23
CA ALA A 346 -11.11 -13.20 2.04
C ALA A 346 -11.29 -13.58 0.56
N THR A 347 -11.07 -12.63 -0.38
CA THR A 347 -11.17 -12.91 -1.82
C THR A 347 -10.11 -13.91 -2.30
N LEU A 348 -8.99 -14.01 -1.59
CA LEU A 348 -7.91 -14.93 -1.91
C LEU A 348 -8.24 -16.40 -1.60
N GLY A 349 -9.27 -16.64 -0.80
CA GLY A 349 -9.74 -18.00 -0.48
C GLY A 349 -10.25 -18.78 -1.68
N THR A 350 -10.70 -18.08 -2.73
CA THR A 350 -11.18 -18.70 -4.00
C THR A 350 -10.15 -18.65 -5.12
N LEU A 351 -8.98 -18.02 -4.87
CA LEU A 351 -7.93 -17.90 -5.87
C LEU A 351 -7.20 -19.24 -6.04
N PRO A 352 -6.97 -19.73 -7.29
CA PRO A 352 -6.15 -20.92 -7.51
C PRO A 352 -4.77 -20.83 -6.87
N ASP A 353 -4.22 -21.95 -6.39
CA ASP A 353 -2.94 -21.99 -5.68
C ASP A 353 -1.79 -21.40 -6.50
N ASP A 354 -1.74 -21.72 -7.80
CA ASP A 354 -0.71 -21.18 -8.68
C ASP A 354 -0.76 -19.66 -8.79
N GLU A 355 -1.96 -19.07 -8.83
CA GLU A 355 -2.13 -17.61 -8.85
C GLU A 355 -1.82 -16.97 -7.50
N TYR A 356 -2.13 -17.66 -6.41
CA TYR A 356 -1.74 -17.18 -5.08
C TYR A 356 -0.20 -17.16 -4.91
N ARG A 357 0.46 -18.27 -5.27
CA ARG A 357 1.93 -18.37 -5.25
C ARG A 357 2.59 -17.36 -6.20
N ASN A 358 1.98 -17.12 -7.35
CA ASN A 358 2.41 -16.06 -8.27
C ASN A 358 2.46 -14.69 -7.57
N GLY A 359 1.44 -14.34 -6.77
CA GLY A 359 1.45 -13.10 -5.99
C GLY A 359 2.54 -13.04 -4.92
N LEU A 360 2.95 -14.18 -4.35
CA LEU A 360 3.99 -14.22 -3.31
C LEU A 360 5.37 -13.77 -3.82
N GLY A 361 5.68 -13.93 -5.10
CA GLY A 361 6.90 -13.39 -5.70
C GLY A 361 7.03 -11.88 -5.50
N GLU A 362 5.94 -11.15 -5.67
CA GLU A 362 5.90 -9.70 -5.40
C GLU A 362 5.95 -9.39 -3.91
N VAL A 363 5.30 -10.18 -3.06
CA VAL A 363 5.37 -9.99 -1.61
C VAL A 363 6.80 -10.12 -1.09
N VAL A 364 7.56 -11.11 -1.57
CA VAL A 364 8.99 -11.28 -1.25
C VAL A 364 9.79 -10.07 -1.74
N LYS A 365 9.53 -9.56 -2.94
CA LYS A 365 10.15 -8.31 -3.43
C LYS A 365 9.93 -7.16 -2.47
N TYR A 366 8.69 -6.95 -2.02
CA TYR A 366 8.39 -5.90 -1.04
C TYR A 366 9.09 -6.15 0.30
N GLY A 367 9.20 -7.39 0.75
CA GLY A 367 9.96 -7.75 1.93
C GLY A 367 11.43 -7.33 1.88
N LEU A 368 12.03 -7.45 0.69
CA LEU A 368 13.42 -7.01 0.45
C LEU A 368 13.58 -5.50 0.35
N LEU A 369 12.55 -4.80 -0.12
CA LEU A 369 12.56 -3.34 -0.30
C LEU A 369 12.20 -2.58 0.98
N ASP A 370 11.39 -3.17 1.86
CA ASP A 370 10.98 -2.59 3.14
C ASP A 370 12.15 -2.61 4.16
N SER A 371 11.94 -1.95 5.29
CA SER A 371 12.91 -1.84 6.40
C SER A 371 13.34 -3.16 7.06
N GLY A 372 12.99 -4.30 6.46
CA GLY A 372 13.29 -5.65 6.93
C GLY A 372 12.21 -6.26 7.83
N THR A 373 11.25 -5.48 8.30
CA THR A 373 10.16 -5.99 9.16
C THR A 373 9.22 -6.91 8.39
N LEU A 374 8.93 -6.60 7.13
CA LEU A 374 8.09 -7.43 6.29
C LEU A 374 8.79 -8.75 5.93
N PHE A 375 10.10 -8.70 5.64
CA PHE A 375 10.86 -9.91 5.33
C PHE A 375 10.93 -10.87 6.52
N ALA A 376 11.24 -10.35 7.72
CA ALA A 376 11.24 -11.15 8.94
C ALA A 376 9.87 -11.79 9.22
N ARG A 377 8.78 -11.04 8.97
CA ARG A 377 7.42 -11.54 9.12
C ARG A 377 7.10 -12.69 8.16
N LEU A 378 7.61 -12.63 6.92
CA LEU A 378 7.43 -13.72 5.94
C LEU A 378 8.15 -15.00 6.37
N GLU A 379 9.33 -14.88 6.99
CA GLU A 379 10.06 -16.02 7.53
C GLU A 379 9.38 -16.62 8.77
N GLU A 380 8.89 -15.78 9.68
CA GLU A 380 8.23 -16.21 10.92
C GLU A 380 6.87 -16.88 10.67
N ASP A 381 6.08 -16.36 9.74
CA ASP A 381 4.70 -16.80 9.49
C ASP A 381 4.54 -17.61 8.20
N THR A 382 5.60 -18.22 7.68
CA THR A 382 5.61 -18.95 6.40
C THR A 382 4.42 -19.90 6.24
N GLU A 383 4.11 -20.72 7.26
CA GLU A 383 2.99 -21.67 7.23
C GLU A 383 1.62 -20.95 7.16
N ALA A 384 1.44 -19.88 7.93
CA ALA A 384 0.20 -19.11 7.93
C ALA A 384 0.00 -18.37 6.59
N VAL A 385 1.09 -17.90 5.96
CA VAL A 385 1.07 -17.29 4.63
C VAL A 385 0.66 -18.33 3.59
N ILE A 386 1.25 -19.53 3.58
CA ILE A 386 0.88 -20.62 2.68
C ILE A 386 -0.56 -21.04 2.91
N GLY A 387 -0.99 -21.14 4.16
CA GLY A 387 -2.35 -21.47 4.59
C GLY A 387 -3.38 -20.38 4.33
N ARG A 388 -2.94 -19.20 3.85
CA ARG A 388 -3.79 -18.03 3.56
C ARG A 388 -4.56 -17.54 4.81
N ASP A 389 -3.91 -17.56 5.98
CA ASP A 389 -4.51 -16.98 7.17
C ASP A 389 -4.91 -15.52 6.90
N PRO A 390 -6.19 -15.16 7.03
CA PRO A 390 -6.67 -13.84 6.59
C PRO A 390 -6.06 -12.66 7.36
N GLU A 391 -5.72 -12.85 8.63
CA GLU A 391 -5.13 -11.81 9.47
C GLU A 391 -3.66 -11.59 9.07
N VAL A 392 -2.91 -12.70 8.91
CA VAL A 392 -1.50 -12.65 8.49
C VAL A 392 -1.38 -12.06 7.09
N VAL A 393 -2.16 -12.59 6.14
CA VAL A 393 -2.14 -12.08 4.75
C VAL A 393 -2.63 -10.64 4.68
N GLY A 394 -3.64 -10.27 5.47
CA GLY A 394 -4.13 -8.89 5.58
C GLY A 394 -3.05 -7.92 6.06
N ASP A 395 -2.21 -8.31 7.02
CA ASP A 395 -1.07 -7.51 7.48
C ASP A 395 0.03 -7.40 6.41
N LEU A 396 0.33 -8.50 5.69
CA LEU A 396 1.27 -8.46 4.57
C LEU A 396 0.80 -7.52 3.45
N VAL A 397 -0.48 -7.59 3.07
CA VAL A 397 -1.08 -6.68 2.09
C VAL A 397 -0.96 -5.23 2.56
N LYS A 398 -1.28 -4.94 3.85
CA LYS A 398 -1.12 -3.62 4.46
C LYS A 398 0.30 -3.08 4.30
N LYS A 399 1.32 -3.89 4.60
CA LYS A 399 2.75 -3.48 4.53
C LYS A 399 3.20 -3.25 3.09
N CYS A 400 2.85 -4.15 2.16
CA CYS A 400 3.15 -3.97 0.74
C CYS A 400 2.52 -2.69 0.18
N VAL A 401 1.24 -2.46 0.47
CA VAL A 401 0.52 -1.25 0.08
C VAL A 401 1.14 0.00 0.70
N ALA A 402 1.54 -0.05 1.97
CA ALA A 402 2.18 1.08 2.65
C ALA A 402 3.49 1.47 1.95
N TYR A 403 4.35 0.49 1.66
CA TYR A 403 5.60 0.74 0.94
C TYR A 403 5.35 1.31 -0.46
N LYS A 404 4.50 0.64 -1.26
CA LYS A 404 4.20 1.09 -2.63
C LYS A 404 3.58 2.47 -2.65
N ALA A 405 2.61 2.74 -1.80
CA ALA A 405 1.97 4.05 -1.71
C ALA A 405 2.97 5.16 -1.36
N GLY A 406 3.93 4.89 -0.45
CA GLY A 406 5.00 5.83 -0.14
C GLY A 406 5.84 6.17 -1.37
N VAL A 407 6.26 5.16 -2.13
CA VAL A 407 7.02 5.35 -3.37
C VAL A 407 6.21 6.10 -4.44
N VAL A 408 4.92 5.76 -4.61
CA VAL A 408 4.03 6.42 -5.57
C VAL A 408 3.78 7.89 -5.21
N MET A 409 3.65 8.23 -3.93
CA MET A 409 3.48 9.63 -3.50
C MET A 409 4.72 10.48 -3.79
N GLU A 410 5.91 9.89 -3.76
CA GLU A 410 7.15 10.59 -4.09
C GLU A 410 7.39 10.70 -5.61
N ASP A 411 6.94 9.69 -6.38
CA ASP A 411 7.16 9.61 -7.82
C ASP A 411 5.98 8.94 -8.53
N GLU A 412 4.90 9.70 -8.75
CA GLU A 412 3.69 9.20 -9.39
C GLU A 412 3.92 8.76 -10.84
N ARG A 413 4.77 9.48 -11.58
CA ARG A 413 5.00 9.32 -13.03
C ARG A 413 6.11 8.34 -13.41
N ASP A 414 6.73 7.68 -12.42
CA ASP A 414 7.81 6.71 -12.66
C ASP A 414 9.02 7.32 -13.41
N THR A 415 9.44 8.48 -12.96
CA THR A 415 10.56 9.23 -13.56
C THR A 415 11.84 9.19 -12.74
N GLY A 416 11.83 8.56 -11.56
CA GLY A 416 12.96 8.55 -10.63
C GLY A 416 12.89 7.40 -9.61
N ARG A 417 12.51 7.71 -8.35
CA ARG A 417 12.54 6.74 -7.24
C ARG A 417 11.65 5.52 -7.45
N ARG A 418 10.58 5.64 -8.20
CA ARG A 418 9.65 4.51 -8.45
C ARG A 418 10.34 3.33 -9.15
N ALA A 419 11.47 3.57 -9.84
CA ALA A 419 12.31 2.53 -10.41
C ALA A 419 12.73 1.46 -9.40
N VAL A 420 12.79 1.77 -8.08
CA VAL A 420 13.11 0.82 -7.01
C VAL A 420 12.19 -0.40 -7.01
N LEU A 421 10.93 -0.22 -7.42
CA LEU A 421 9.94 -1.30 -7.51
C LEU A 421 10.28 -2.35 -8.56
N ASN A 422 11.27 -2.08 -9.43
CA ASN A 422 11.74 -3.01 -10.46
C ASN A 422 12.87 -3.94 -9.98
N LEU A 423 13.06 -4.12 -8.66
CA LEU A 423 13.98 -5.15 -8.15
C LEU A 423 13.60 -6.53 -8.72
N GLY A 424 14.53 -7.19 -9.40
CA GLY A 424 14.32 -8.47 -10.09
C GLY A 424 13.65 -8.38 -11.47
N HIS A 425 13.02 -7.24 -11.82
CA HIS A 425 12.17 -7.13 -13.02
C HIS A 425 12.94 -7.17 -14.34
N THR A 426 14.18 -6.67 -14.41
CA THR A 426 14.99 -6.75 -15.64
C THR A 426 15.14 -8.21 -16.13
N THR A 427 15.42 -9.11 -15.18
CA THR A 427 15.49 -10.56 -15.48
C THR A 427 14.10 -11.14 -15.73
N ALA A 428 13.11 -10.79 -14.93
CA ALA A 428 11.75 -11.29 -15.07
C ALA A 428 11.15 -10.96 -16.44
N HIS A 429 11.23 -9.72 -16.90
CA HIS A 429 10.75 -9.30 -18.23
C HIS A 429 11.49 -10.02 -19.36
N ALA A 430 12.82 -10.20 -19.24
CA ALA A 430 13.58 -10.95 -20.23
C ALA A 430 13.14 -12.41 -20.31
N LEU A 431 12.83 -13.06 -19.17
CA LEU A 431 12.26 -14.42 -19.13
C LEU A 431 10.86 -14.48 -19.76
N GLU A 432 9.99 -13.53 -19.46
CA GLU A 432 8.64 -13.47 -20.04
C GLU A 432 8.67 -13.29 -21.57
N VAL A 433 9.55 -12.42 -22.07
CA VAL A 433 9.71 -12.18 -23.52
C VAL A 433 10.27 -13.40 -24.23
N THR A 434 11.34 -13.99 -23.70
CA THR A 434 12.07 -15.09 -24.37
C THR A 434 11.32 -16.42 -24.36
N ARG A 435 10.44 -16.64 -23.37
CA ARG A 435 9.60 -17.83 -23.30
C ARG A 435 8.23 -17.68 -23.98
N GLY A 436 7.97 -16.53 -24.56
CA GLY A 436 6.66 -16.16 -25.07
C GLY A 436 5.67 -15.85 -23.95
N TYR A 437 4.77 -14.92 -24.20
CA TYR A 437 3.76 -14.50 -23.23
C TYR A 437 2.85 -15.67 -22.82
N GLY A 438 2.98 -16.13 -21.56
CA GLY A 438 2.28 -17.30 -21.01
C GLY A 438 3.18 -18.49 -20.68
N GLY A 439 4.47 -18.49 -21.09
CA GLY A 439 5.42 -19.57 -20.76
C GLY A 439 5.88 -19.57 -19.30
N ILE A 440 5.83 -18.41 -18.63
CA ILE A 440 6.08 -18.26 -17.20
C ILE A 440 5.16 -17.16 -16.64
N SER A 441 4.61 -17.35 -15.44
CA SER A 441 3.82 -16.31 -14.78
C SER A 441 4.72 -15.23 -14.17
N HIS A 442 4.20 -14.00 -14.07
CA HIS A 442 4.96 -12.80 -13.66
C HIS A 442 5.71 -12.99 -12.35
N GLY A 443 5.02 -13.37 -11.27
CA GLY A 443 5.67 -13.52 -9.96
C GLY A 443 6.67 -14.66 -9.88
N ARG A 444 6.49 -15.73 -10.66
CA ARG A 444 7.51 -16.78 -10.83
C ARG A 444 8.75 -16.24 -11.54
N ALA A 445 8.57 -15.41 -12.56
CA ALA A 445 9.67 -14.73 -13.23
C ALA A 445 10.37 -13.73 -12.29
N VAL A 446 9.61 -12.98 -11.48
CA VAL A 446 10.13 -12.07 -10.45
C VAL A 446 10.94 -12.85 -9.41
N ALA A 447 10.48 -14.00 -8.92
CA ALA A 447 11.21 -14.84 -7.97
C ALA A 447 12.62 -15.19 -8.48
N LEU A 448 12.71 -15.68 -9.73
CA LEU A 448 13.99 -15.94 -10.38
C LEU A 448 14.83 -14.66 -10.56
N GLY A 449 14.18 -13.57 -10.95
CA GLY A 449 14.83 -12.28 -11.11
C GLY A 449 15.38 -11.71 -9.81
N LEU A 450 14.74 -11.95 -8.67
CA LEU A 450 15.25 -11.58 -7.36
C LEU A 450 16.56 -12.30 -7.05
N LEU A 451 16.66 -13.61 -7.31
CA LEU A 451 17.89 -14.37 -7.11
C LEU A 451 19.07 -13.81 -7.94
N VAL A 452 18.80 -13.47 -9.21
CA VAL A 452 19.83 -12.83 -10.07
C VAL A 452 20.19 -11.44 -9.53
N ALA A 453 19.22 -10.63 -9.13
CA ALA A 453 19.45 -9.30 -8.57
C ALA A 453 20.29 -9.34 -7.28
N LEU A 454 20.09 -10.36 -6.45
CA LEU A 454 20.88 -10.55 -5.22
C LEU A 454 22.32 -10.95 -5.53
N VAL A 455 22.60 -11.83 -6.52
CA VAL A 455 23.97 -12.14 -6.96
C VAL A 455 24.68 -10.90 -7.50
N VAL A 456 23.99 -10.10 -8.30
CA VAL A 456 24.54 -8.80 -8.78
C VAL A 456 24.86 -7.89 -7.59
N SER A 457 23.97 -7.86 -6.59
CA SER A 457 24.15 -7.05 -5.38
C SER A 457 25.32 -7.52 -4.51
N GLU A 458 25.51 -8.82 -4.35
CA GLU A 458 26.68 -9.41 -3.68
C GLU A 458 28.00 -8.93 -4.31
N ARG A 459 28.06 -8.91 -5.65
CA ARG A 459 29.27 -8.55 -6.40
C ARG A 459 29.55 -7.06 -6.45
N LEU A 460 28.50 -6.26 -6.71
CA LEU A 460 28.69 -4.82 -6.99
C LEU A 460 28.45 -3.93 -5.77
N LEU A 461 27.65 -4.37 -4.81
CA LEU A 461 27.26 -3.57 -3.66
C LEU A 461 27.74 -4.14 -2.32
N GLY A 462 28.30 -5.36 -2.31
CA GLY A 462 28.78 -6.02 -1.09
C GLY A 462 27.67 -6.56 -0.20
N LEU A 463 26.50 -6.91 -0.78
CA LEU A 463 25.42 -7.55 -0.06
C LEU A 463 25.92 -8.86 0.59
N ASP A 464 25.53 -9.12 1.83
CA ASP A 464 25.86 -10.36 2.50
C ASP A 464 25.14 -11.55 1.82
N ARG A 465 25.90 -12.58 1.49
CA ARG A 465 25.40 -13.80 0.81
C ARG A 465 24.26 -14.48 1.57
N SER A 466 24.25 -14.39 2.89
CA SER A 466 23.20 -14.96 3.74
C SER A 466 21.81 -14.42 3.39
N VAL A 467 21.72 -13.19 2.85
CA VAL A 467 20.44 -12.63 2.38
C VAL A 467 19.89 -13.46 1.23
N ARG A 468 20.72 -13.82 0.24
CA ARG A 468 20.26 -14.63 -0.89
C ARG A 468 19.91 -16.06 -0.45
N GLU A 469 20.64 -16.64 0.47
CA GLU A 469 20.33 -17.96 1.02
C GLU A 469 18.96 -17.96 1.70
N ARG A 470 18.68 -16.99 2.57
CA ARG A 470 17.36 -16.81 3.21
C ARG A 470 16.23 -16.58 2.19
N VAL A 471 16.48 -15.80 1.14
CA VAL A 471 15.50 -15.57 0.08
C VAL A 471 15.23 -16.87 -0.69
N SER A 472 16.27 -17.65 -1.00
CA SER A 472 16.09 -18.94 -1.67
C SER A 472 15.24 -19.89 -0.84
N ASP A 473 15.53 -20.02 0.46
CA ASP A 473 14.77 -20.87 1.39
C ASP A 473 13.28 -20.43 1.47
N LEU A 474 13.04 -19.13 1.50
CA LEU A 474 11.69 -18.58 1.55
C LEU A 474 10.92 -18.83 0.25
N LEU A 475 11.55 -18.60 -0.92
CA LEU A 475 10.96 -18.86 -2.23
C LEU A 475 10.61 -20.34 -2.41
N ASP A 476 11.50 -21.26 -2.02
CA ASP A 476 11.28 -22.70 -2.03
C ASP A 476 10.10 -23.10 -1.15
N SER A 477 10.04 -22.57 0.07
CA SER A 477 8.93 -22.79 1.00
C SER A 477 7.58 -22.36 0.42
N PHE A 478 7.57 -21.28 -0.36
CA PHE A 478 6.38 -20.81 -1.08
C PHE A 478 6.08 -21.61 -2.36
N GLY A 479 6.94 -22.57 -2.75
CA GLY A 479 6.81 -23.35 -3.98
C GLY A 479 7.04 -22.50 -5.24
N LEU A 480 7.87 -21.45 -5.13
CA LEU A 480 8.33 -20.65 -6.24
C LEU A 480 9.61 -21.24 -6.84
N PRO A 481 9.84 -21.08 -8.16
CA PRO A 481 10.99 -21.70 -8.80
C PRO A 481 12.31 -21.03 -8.36
N LEU A 482 13.33 -21.84 -8.11
CA LEU A 482 14.70 -21.40 -7.88
C LEU A 482 15.58 -21.52 -9.12
N ALA A 483 15.18 -22.35 -10.09
CA ALA A 483 15.91 -22.58 -11.32
C ALA A 483 14.96 -22.76 -12.50
N ILE A 484 15.46 -22.53 -13.70
CA ILE A 484 14.74 -22.66 -14.95
C ILE A 484 15.71 -22.98 -16.09
N GLU A 485 15.26 -23.76 -17.08
CA GLU A 485 16.00 -23.86 -18.34
C GLU A 485 16.12 -22.46 -18.96
N LEU A 486 17.33 -21.94 -19.04
CA LEU A 486 17.53 -20.62 -19.63
C LEU A 486 17.38 -20.68 -21.15
N PRO A 487 16.72 -19.67 -21.75
CA PRO A 487 16.74 -19.51 -23.20
C PRO A 487 18.17 -19.24 -23.69
N ASP A 488 18.34 -19.15 -25.02
CA ASP A 488 19.61 -18.74 -25.60
C ASP A 488 20.12 -17.44 -24.95
N ALA A 489 21.36 -17.46 -24.48
CA ALA A 489 21.94 -16.34 -23.73
C ALA A 489 21.93 -15.04 -24.54
N ALA A 490 22.14 -15.09 -25.85
CA ALA A 490 22.11 -13.91 -26.70
C ALA A 490 20.69 -13.30 -26.78
N ALA A 491 19.66 -14.12 -26.95
CA ALA A 491 18.27 -13.68 -26.97
C ALA A 491 17.84 -13.09 -25.62
N PHE A 492 18.28 -13.71 -24.51
CA PHE A 492 18.00 -13.19 -23.17
C PHE A 492 18.64 -11.82 -22.92
N LEU A 493 19.92 -11.66 -23.25
CA LEU A 493 20.65 -10.40 -23.06
C LEU A 493 20.10 -9.29 -23.96
N GLU A 494 19.66 -9.62 -25.19
CA GLU A 494 18.98 -8.67 -26.05
C GLU A 494 17.65 -8.20 -25.44
N ALA A 495 16.84 -9.12 -24.90
CA ALA A 495 15.59 -8.79 -24.22
C ALA A 495 15.84 -7.91 -22.98
N ALA A 496 16.82 -8.26 -22.14
CA ALA A 496 17.22 -7.46 -20.97
C ALA A 496 17.74 -6.07 -21.36
N ALA A 497 18.45 -5.95 -22.48
CA ALA A 497 18.94 -4.66 -22.98
C ALA A 497 17.82 -3.76 -23.55
N ARG A 498 16.77 -4.37 -24.12
CA ARG A 498 15.59 -3.61 -24.62
C ARG A 498 14.82 -2.99 -23.46
N ASP A 499 14.65 -3.68 -22.36
CA ASP A 499 13.99 -3.16 -21.16
C ASP A 499 14.67 -1.89 -20.64
N LYS A 500 16.01 -1.84 -20.65
CA LYS A 500 16.81 -0.65 -20.31
C LYS A 500 16.57 0.56 -21.25
N LYS A 501 16.19 0.36 -22.50
CA LYS A 501 16.01 1.42 -23.50
C LYS A 501 14.59 2.00 -23.54
N VAL A 502 13.59 1.22 -23.13
CA VAL A 502 12.17 1.61 -23.19
C VAL A 502 11.79 2.58 -22.08
N VAL A 503 12.47 2.52 -20.93
CA VAL A 503 12.22 3.45 -19.82
C VAL A 503 13.22 4.60 -19.91
N SER A 504 12.76 5.75 -20.33
CA SER A 504 13.49 7.00 -20.53
C SER A 504 14.62 7.26 -19.51
N GLY A 505 15.86 7.09 -19.92
CA GLY A 505 17.03 7.80 -19.37
C GLY A 505 17.55 7.48 -17.97
N THR A 506 16.84 6.71 -17.13
CA THR A 506 17.23 6.44 -15.73
C THR A 506 17.03 5.00 -15.26
N SER A 507 16.56 4.10 -16.10
CA SER A 507 16.35 2.70 -15.70
C SER A 507 17.65 1.89 -15.79
N GLY A 508 18.48 2.04 -14.79
CA GLY A 508 19.53 1.08 -14.49
C GLY A 508 18.95 -0.10 -13.71
N PHE A 509 19.75 -1.13 -13.57
CA PHE A 509 19.43 -2.29 -12.76
C PHE A 509 19.16 -1.89 -11.29
N VAL A 510 18.28 -2.62 -10.60
CA VAL A 510 18.01 -2.41 -9.17
C VAL A 510 18.69 -3.52 -8.37
N GLY A 511 19.44 -3.12 -7.34
CA GLY A 511 20.10 -4.02 -6.41
C GLY A 511 19.90 -3.57 -4.96
N LEU A 512 20.52 -4.28 -4.02
CA LEU A 512 20.44 -4.03 -2.57
C LEU A 512 21.82 -3.93 -1.94
N ARG A 513 22.03 -3.00 -1.01
CA ARG A 513 23.18 -3.03 -0.08
C ARG A 513 22.88 -3.90 1.14
N ALA A 514 21.66 -3.85 1.60
CA ALA A 514 21.10 -4.69 2.66
C ALA A 514 19.57 -4.77 2.43
N ILE A 515 18.86 -5.63 3.16
CA ILE A 515 17.40 -5.62 3.17
C ILE A 515 16.93 -4.24 3.62
N GLY A 516 16.05 -3.61 2.85
CA GLY A 516 15.57 -2.25 3.08
C GLY A 516 16.49 -1.13 2.55
N GLU A 517 17.61 -1.47 1.90
CA GLU A 517 18.54 -0.49 1.33
C GLU A 517 18.69 -0.66 -0.20
N PRO A 518 17.63 -0.40 -0.97
CA PRO A 518 17.68 -0.53 -2.42
C PRO A 518 18.54 0.55 -3.08
N VAL A 519 19.23 0.16 -4.15
CA VAL A 519 20.00 1.03 -5.04
C VAL A 519 19.48 0.83 -6.46
N TRP A 520 19.09 1.89 -7.12
CA TRP A 520 18.60 1.86 -8.51
C TRP A 520 19.52 2.66 -9.41
N GLY A 521 19.38 2.45 -10.72
CA GLY A 521 20.25 3.10 -11.70
C GLY A 521 21.64 2.44 -11.80
N LEU A 522 21.79 1.19 -11.36
CA LEU A 522 23.06 0.47 -11.45
C LEU A 522 23.41 0.15 -12.90
N ASP A 523 24.62 0.47 -13.30
CA ASP A 523 25.22 -0.03 -14.54
C ASP A 523 25.86 -1.40 -14.25
N VAL A 524 25.24 -2.46 -14.76
CA VAL A 524 25.70 -3.84 -14.57
C VAL A 524 26.46 -4.26 -15.81
N PRO A 525 27.77 -4.59 -15.71
CA PRO A 525 28.54 -5.13 -16.82
C PRO A 525 27.91 -6.43 -17.32
N GLN A 526 27.90 -6.63 -18.66
CA GLN A 526 27.27 -7.79 -19.27
C GLN A 526 27.80 -9.11 -18.67
N GLY A 527 29.11 -9.26 -18.51
CA GLY A 527 29.70 -10.47 -17.91
C GLY A 527 29.27 -10.71 -16.46
N ALA A 528 29.00 -9.65 -15.67
CA ALA A 528 28.47 -9.80 -14.31
C ALA A 528 27.01 -10.29 -14.32
N LEU A 529 26.22 -9.86 -15.31
CA LEU A 529 24.84 -10.34 -15.46
C LEU A 529 24.82 -11.79 -15.94
N GLU A 530 25.67 -12.15 -16.93
CA GLU A 530 25.82 -13.53 -17.43
C GLU A 530 26.17 -14.50 -16.31
N GLU A 531 27.16 -14.16 -15.47
CA GLU A 531 27.54 -14.97 -14.33
C GLU A 531 26.44 -15.03 -13.26
N ALA A 532 25.67 -13.94 -13.05
CA ALA A 532 24.57 -13.95 -12.10
C ALA A 532 23.41 -14.83 -12.56
N LEU A 533 23.20 -14.99 -13.87
CA LEU A 533 22.19 -15.88 -14.43
C LEU A 533 22.44 -17.37 -14.13
N GLU A 534 23.68 -17.76 -13.88
CA GLU A 534 23.99 -19.14 -13.52
C GLU A 534 23.31 -19.59 -12.22
N VAL A 535 22.92 -18.66 -11.33
CA VAL A 535 22.22 -18.98 -10.07
C VAL A 535 20.83 -19.59 -10.31
N ILE A 536 20.20 -19.28 -11.44
CA ILE A 536 18.87 -19.78 -11.81
C ILE A 536 18.90 -20.81 -12.95
N ARG A 537 20.08 -21.27 -13.35
CA ARG A 537 20.21 -22.29 -14.41
C ARG A 537 19.82 -23.67 -13.86
N ALA A 538 18.81 -24.33 -14.52
CA ALA A 538 18.43 -25.71 -14.23
C ALA A 538 19.39 -26.73 -14.87
#